data_f3be17a8328ce333290cd757d5e6f6f1
#
_entry.id   f3be17a8328ce333290cd757d5e6f6f1
#
_cell.length_a   1.000
_cell.length_b   1.000
_cell.length_c   1.000
_cell.angle_alpha   90.00
_cell.angle_beta   90.00
_cell.angle_gamma   90.00
#
_symmetry.space_group_name_H-M   'P 1'
#
loop_
_entity.id
_entity.type
_entity.pdbx_description
1 polymer ?
#
loop_
_entity_poly.entity_id
_entity_poly.type
_entity_poly.pdbx_seq_one_letter_code
_entity_poly.pdbx_strand_id
1 'polypeptide(L)'
;MSTVLQAVGLSVRFGGVHAVEDVDVTVEEGQLVGLIGPNGAGKTTFVDAITGFVRYTGRVELDGRDLTGMAPHARARLGLARTWQSTELFDDLTVRENLTVAAERPSFLALAAELVGRRVDESAAAGDALEVLGLGSIADAVPEELTQGQRKLVGVARAIAMRPRLLCLDEPAAGLDTNESENLGQRLRRIADAGTTTLLIDHDMGLVMSICDRIVVLEFGEVIAAGPPDEVRRNPRVVAAYLGKSDAGVEAGRSPSGERGPVGRGTT
;
A
#
# COMPACT_ATOMS: atom_id res chain seq x y z
N MET A 1 16.66 -10.47 13.54
CA MET A 1 15.93 -10.15 12.31
C MET A 1 16.75 -9.11 11.58
N SER A 2 16.88 -9.19 10.27
CA SER A 2 17.63 -8.20 9.48
C SER A 2 16.70 -7.10 9.02
N THR A 3 17.19 -5.85 9.02
CA THR A 3 16.42 -4.70 8.53
C THR A 3 16.40 -4.69 7.01
N VAL A 4 15.21 -4.70 6.41
CA VAL A 4 15.02 -4.63 4.96
C VAL A 4 14.83 -3.20 4.49
N LEU A 5 13.96 -2.42 5.16
CA LEU A 5 13.81 -0.98 4.88
C LEU A 5 14.19 -0.18 6.11
N GLN A 6 15.01 0.85 5.91
CA GLN A 6 15.28 1.86 6.90
C GLN A 6 15.12 3.25 6.29
N ALA A 7 14.17 4.04 6.77
CA ALA A 7 14.04 5.45 6.50
C ALA A 7 14.37 6.22 7.78
N VAL A 8 15.26 7.22 7.70
CA VAL A 8 15.71 8.03 8.84
C VAL A 8 15.63 9.51 8.46
N GLY A 9 14.88 10.27 9.25
CA GLY A 9 14.71 11.71 9.06
C GLY A 9 14.07 12.07 7.72
N LEU A 10 13.24 11.16 7.15
CA LEU A 10 12.66 11.35 5.83
C LEU A 10 11.70 12.53 5.85
N SER A 11 11.98 13.53 5.00
CA SER A 11 11.14 14.71 4.86
C SER A 11 10.87 15.03 3.39
N VAL A 12 9.60 15.37 3.08
CA VAL A 12 9.13 15.77 1.74
C VAL A 12 8.39 17.09 1.82
N ARG A 13 8.76 18.02 0.95
CA ARG A 13 8.13 19.35 0.85
C ARG A 13 7.62 19.61 -0.56
N PHE A 14 6.41 20.16 -0.63
CA PHE A 14 5.83 20.70 -1.86
C PHE A 14 5.61 22.21 -1.68
N GLY A 15 6.50 23.03 -2.25
CA GLY A 15 6.47 24.47 -2.00
C GLY A 15 6.65 24.79 -0.52
N GLY A 16 5.66 25.43 0.08
CA GLY A 16 5.65 25.77 1.52
C GLY A 16 5.03 24.71 2.43
N VAL A 17 4.55 23.58 1.88
CA VAL A 17 3.86 22.53 2.65
C VAL A 17 4.80 21.38 2.95
N HIS A 18 4.95 21.02 4.22
CA HIS A 18 5.61 19.80 4.66
C HIS A 18 4.60 18.66 4.59
N ALA A 19 4.74 17.79 3.59
CA ALA A 19 3.86 16.63 3.43
C ALA A 19 4.33 15.43 4.28
N VAL A 20 5.64 15.34 4.54
CA VAL A 20 6.27 14.40 5.46
C VAL A 20 7.40 15.17 6.15
N GLU A 21 7.54 15.03 7.48
CA GLU A 21 8.52 15.76 8.27
C GLU A 21 9.17 14.85 9.31
N ASP A 22 10.49 14.68 9.15
CA ASP A 22 11.38 13.95 10.08
C ASP A 22 10.86 12.53 10.45
N VAL A 23 10.44 11.77 9.44
CA VAL A 23 9.79 10.46 9.62
C VAL A 23 10.83 9.35 9.63
N ASP A 24 10.83 8.56 10.72
CA ASP A 24 11.59 7.34 10.87
C ASP A 24 10.69 6.11 10.74
N VAL A 25 11.03 5.22 9.79
CA VAL A 25 10.33 3.94 9.59
C VAL A 25 11.35 2.84 9.35
N THR A 26 11.20 1.74 10.09
CA THR A 26 11.99 0.52 9.92
C THR A 26 11.07 -0.65 9.65
N VAL A 27 11.42 -1.49 8.67
CA VAL A 27 10.73 -2.74 8.34
C VAL A 27 11.74 -3.88 8.40
N GLU A 28 11.50 -4.83 9.29
CA GLU A 28 12.35 -6.02 9.43
C GLU A 28 11.94 -7.12 8.46
N GLU A 29 12.85 -8.04 8.17
CA GLU A 29 12.62 -9.17 7.26
C GLU A 29 11.43 -10.02 7.70
N GLY A 30 10.52 -10.30 6.76
CA GLY A 30 9.30 -11.07 6.99
C GLY A 30 8.21 -10.32 7.77
N GLN A 31 8.42 -9.07 8.20
CA GLN A 31 7.38 -8.29 8.86
C GLN A 31 6.34 -7.76 7.87
N LEU A 32 5.09 -7.70 8.35
CA LEU A 32 4.02 -6.92 7.77
C LEU A 32 3.82 -5.66 8.62
N VAL A 33 4.31 -4.51 8.13
CA VAL A 33 4.21 -3.21 8.81
C VAL A 33 3.09 -2.39 8.19
N GLY A 34 2.15 -1.91 9.02
CA GLY A 34 1.09 -0.99 8.61
C GLY A 34 1.53 0.47 8.73
N LEU A 35 1.35 1.26 7.68
CA LEU A 35 1.48 2.71 7.71
C LEU A 35 0.09 3.33 7.57
N ILE A 36 -0.44 3.86 8.68
CA ILE A 36 -1.79 4.37 8.75
C ILE A 36 -1.83 5.85 9.13
N GLY A 37 -2.98 6.45 9.05
CA GLY A 37 -3.22 7.85 9.41
C GLY A 37 -4.39 8.42 8.63
N PRO A 38 -4.93 9.57 9.05
CA PRO A 38 -6.01 10.26 8.35
C PRO A 38 -5.66 10.59 6.89
N ASN A 39 -6.68 10.95 6.10
CA ASN A 39 -6.44 11.48 4.75
C ASN A 39 -5.62 12.77 4.83
N GLY A 40 -4.58 12.85 3.97
CA GLY A 40 -3.63 13.96 4.00
C GLY A 40 -2.52 13.83 5.05
N ALA A 41 -2.43 12.71 5.77
CA ALA A 41 -1.37 12.50 6.78
C ALA A 41 0.05 12.30 6.21
N GLY A 42 0.19 12.16 4.88
CA GLY A 42 1.51 11.98 4.23
C GLY A 42 1.85 10.55 3.83
N LYS A 43 0.95 9.56 4.05
CA LYS A 43 1.21 8.13 3.77
C LYS A 43 1.68 7.86 2.35
N THR A 44 0.89 8.27 1.35
CA THR A 44 1.22 8.09 -0.08
C THR A 44 2.50 8.84 -0.44
N THR A 45 2.69 10.06 0.10
CA THR A 45 3.91 10.83 -0.10
C THR A 45 5.15 10.11 0.45
N PHE A 46 5.04 9.47 1.62
CA PHE A 46 6.11 8.65 2.18
C PHE A 46 6.47 7.48 1.23
N VAL A 47 5.45 6.76 0.72
CA VAL A 47 5.68 5.67 -0.25
C VAL A 47 6.26 6.18 -1.55
N ASP A 48 5.79 7.32 -2.06
CA ASP A 48 6.35 7.97 -3.25
C ASP A 48 7.82 8.32 -3.06
N ALA A 49 8.20 8.76 -1.85
CA ALA A 49 9.59 9.07 -1.52
C ALA A 49 10.46 7.80 -1.53
N ILE A 50 10.07 6.74 -0.79
CA ILE A 50 10.87 5.50 -0.74
C ILE A 50 10.91 4.76 -2.08
N THR A 51 9.89 4.93 -2.94
CA THR A 51 9.84 4.34 -4.29
C THR A 51 10.51 5.22 -5.35
N GLY A 52 10.87 6.48 -5.00
CA GLY A 52 11.66 7.38 -5.86
C GLY A 52 10.85 8.27 -6.81
N PHE A 53 9.52 8.36 -6.60
CA PHE A 53 8.65 9.22 -7.41
C PHE A 53 8.66 10.68 -6.96
N VAL A 54 9.03 10.95 -5.70
CA VAL A 54 9.21 12.31 -5.18
C VAL A 54 10.59 12.48 -4.56
N ARG A 55 11.09 13.71 -4.57
CA ARG A 55 12.36 14.06 -3.91
C ARG A 55 12.13 14.18 -2.41
N TYR A 56 13.11 13.76 -1.63
CA TYR A 56 13.08 13.82 -0.17
C TYR A 56 14.44 14.27 0.37
N THR A 57 14.50 14.66 1.62
CA THR A 57 15.70 14.76 2.45
C THR A 57 15.68 13.67 3.52
N GLY A 58 16.80 13.41 4.18
CA GLY A 58 16.97 12.26 5.06
C GLY A 58 17.62 11.10 4.32
N ARG A 59 17.57 9.91 4.90
CA ARG A 59 18.21 8.69 4.39
C ARG A 59 17.20 7.56 4.23
N VAL A 60 17.24 6.87 3.11
CA VAL A 60 16.45 5.66 2.85
C VAL A 60 17.36 4.55 2.36
N GLU A 61 17.32 3.40 3.03
CA GLU A 61 18.10 2.21 2.67
C GLU A 61 17.19 1.01 2.45
N LEU A 62 17.55 0.19 1.47
CA LEU A 62 16.98 -1.13 1.23
C LEU A 62 18.10 -2.17 1.35
N ASP A 63 17.97 -3.12 2.27
CA ASP A 63 19.03 -4.10 2.61
C ASP A 63 20.40 -3.43 2.84
N GLY A 64 20.43 -2.30 3.57
CA GLY A 64 21.65 -1.51 3.85
C GLY A 64 22.19 -0.72 2.65
N ARG A 65 21.53 -0.75 1.51
CA ARG A 65 21.91 0.02 0.32
C ARG A 65 21.15 1.34 0.27
N ASP A 66 21.90 2.45 0.24
CA ASP A 66 21.32 3.80 0.11
C ASP A 66 20.61 3.97 -1.24
N LEU A 67 19.35 4.42 -1.17
CA LEU A 67 18.50 4.69 -2.33
C LEU A 67 18.53 6.15 -2.82
N THR A 68 19.32 7.02 -2.17
CA THR A 68 19.37 8.45 -2.48
C THR A 68 19.75 8.69 -3.94
N GLY A 69 18.96 9.50 -4.64
CA GLY A 69 19.17 9.81 -6.06
C GLY A 69 18.86 8.68 -7.05
N MET A 70 18.48 7.49 -6.57
CA MET A 70 18.12 6.38 -7.46
C MET A 70 16.73 6.60 -8.09
N ALA A 71 16.65 6.42 -9.40
CA ALA A 71 15.39 6.45 -10.14
C ALA A 71 14.46 5.27 -9.74
N PRO A 72 13.12 5.40 -9.87
CA PRO A 72 12.16 4.36 -9.48
C PRO A 72 12.47 2.97 -10.07
N HIS A 73 12.77 2.90 -11.35
CA HIS A 73 13.10 1.63 -12.01
C HIS A 73 14.38 0.96 -11.46
N ALA A 74 15.34 1.75 -10.96
CA ALA A 74 16.55 1.22 -10.34
C ALA A 74 16.23 0.62 -8.95
N ARG A 75 15.33 1.27 -8.17
CA ARG A 75 14.83 0.75 -6.89
C ARG A 75 14.02 -0.53 -7.09
N ALA A 76 13.17 -0.57 -8.13
CA ALA A 76 12.42 -1.77 -8.48
C ALA A 76 13.35 -2.96 -8.80
N ARG A 77 14.48 -2.73 -9.50
CA ARG A 77 15.49 -3.77 -9.76
C ARG A 77 16.19 -4.28 -8.50
N LEU A 78 16.23 -3.49 -7.43
CA LEU A 78 16.73 -3.91 -6.13
C LEU A 78 15.71 -4.74 -5.34
N GLY A 79 14.48 -4.88 -5.87
CA GLY A 79 13.42 -5.66 -5.24
C GLY A 79 12.42 -4.82 -4.45
N LEU A 80 12.33 -3.51 -4.68
CA LEU A 80 11.27 -2.69 -4.11
C LEU A 80 10.07 -2.69 -5.06
N ALA A 81 9.03 -3.47 -4.76
CA ALA A 81 7.79 -3.52 -5.53
C ALA A 81 6.70 -2.67 -4.89
N ARG A 82 5.83 -2.08 -5.71
CA ARG A 82 4.65 -1.33 -5.26
C ARG A 82 3.43 -1.71 -6.08
N THR A 83 2.29 -1.86 -5.41
CA THR A 83 0.99 -1.85 -6.08
C THR A 83 0.49 -0.42 -6.20
N TRP A 84 -0.30 -0.15 -7.25
CA TRP A 84 -0.95 1.14 -7.46
C TRP A 84 -2.45 1.00 -7.14
N GLN A 85 -3.10 2.09 -6.72
CA GLN A 85 -4.54 2.12 -6.46
C GLN A 85 -5.37 1.68 -7.69
N SER A 86 -4.94 2.05 -8.91
CA SER A 86 -5.50 1.53 -10.16
C SER A 86 -4.86 0.19 -10.49
N THR A 87 -5.64 -0.87 -10.42
CA THR A 87 -5.18 -2.21 -10.82
C THR A 87 -5.30 -2.32 -12.34
N GLU A 88 -4.29 -1.81 -13.04
CA GLU A 88 -4.20 -1.97 -14.50
C GLU A 88 -3.64 -3.36 -14.82
N LEU A 89 -4.52 -4.25 -15.26
CA LEU A 89 -4.17 -5.56 -15.80
C LEU A 89 -4.10 -5.46 -17.32
N PHE A 90 -3.35 -6.33 -17.93
CA PHE A 90 -3.39 -6.50 -19.39
C PHE A 90 -4.67 -7.24 -19.75
N ASP A 91 -5.62 -6.54 -20.38
CA ASP A 91 -6.98 -7.04 -20.63
C ASP A 91 -7.01 -8.25 -21.58
N ASP A 92 -6.05 -8.31 -22.51
CA ASP A 92 -5.92 -9.39 -23.49
C ASP A 92 -5.20 -10.64 -22.95
N LEU A 93 -4.70 -10.60 -21.71
CA LEU A 93 -3.95 -11.68 -21.09
C LEU A 93 -4.75 -12.32 -19.94
N THR A 94 -4.62 -13.64 -19.82
CA THR A 94 -5.13 -14.36 -18.65
C THR A 94 -4.44 -13.91 -17.37
N VAL A 95 -5.01 -14.27 -16.20
CA VAL A 95 -4.37 -14.01 -14.90
C VAL A 95 -2.96 -14.59 -14.87
N ARG A 96 -2.78 -15.84 -15.30
CA ARG A 96 -1.48 -16.51 -15.36
C ARG A 96 -0.48 -15.74 -16.21
N GLU A 97 -0.87 -15.29 -17.40
CA GLU A 97 -0.02 -14.53 -18.30
C GLU A 97 0.32 -13.16 -17.74
N ASN A 98 -0.64 -12.47 -17.10
CA ASN A 98 -0.40 -11.23 -16.38
C ASN A 98 0.69 -11.37 -15.30
N LEU A 99 0.70 -12.49 -14.56
CA LEU A 99 1.71 -12.76 -13.56
C LEU A 99 3.06 -13.13 -14.19
N THR A 100 3.05 -13.90 -15.29
CA THR A 100 4.26 -14.30 -16.00
C THR A 100 4.99 -13.08 -16.55
N VAL A 101 4.28 -12.15 -17.21
CA VAL A 101 4.87 -10.89 -17.70
C VAL A 101 5.46 -10.06 -16.55
N ALA A 102 4.83 -10.04 -15.37
CA ALA A 102 5.36 -9.33 -14.22
C ALA A 102 6.61 -10.01 -13.63
N ALA A 103 6.69 -11.34 -13.70
CA ALA A 103 7.85 -12.11 -13.23
C ALA A 103 9.08 -11.93 -14.14
N GLU A 104 8.86 -11.64 -15.44
CA GLU A 104 9.93 -11.40 -16.41
C GLU A 104 10.80 -10.22 -15.97
N ARG A 105 12.06 -10.52 -15.60
CA ARG A 105 13.08 -9.50 -15.38
C ARG A 105 13.90 -9.37 -16.65
N PRO A 106 13.80 -8.28 -17.42
CA PRO A 106 14.69 -8.06 -18.55
C PRO A 106 16.13 -7.88 -18.01
N SER A 107 16.88 -8.96 -17.95
CA SER A 107 18.27 -9.02 -17.55
C SER A 107 19.09 -9.49 -18.73
N PHE A 108 20.20 -8.81 -18.99
CA PHE A 108 21.18 -9.27 -20.00
C PHE A 108 21.71 -10.68 -19.69
N LEU A 109 21.71 -11.06 -18.39
CA LEU A 109 22.05 -12.40 -17.92
C LEU A 109 20.94 -13.41 -18.23
N ALA A 110 19.64 -13.02 -18.20
CA ALA A 110 18.53 -13.88 -18.60
C ALA A 110 18.59 -14.15 -20.10
N LEU A 111 18.86 -13.13 -20.92
CA LEU A 111 19.06 -13.28 -22.36
C LEU A 111 20.27 -14.19 -22.68
N ALA A 112 21.37 -14.05 -21.94
CA ALA A 112 22.55 -14.92 -22.07
C ALA A 112 22.27 -16.35 -21.59
N ALA A 113 21.43 -16.53 -20.56
CA ALA A 113 21.01 -17.86 -20.07
C ALA A 113 20.08 -18.57 -21.05
N GLU A 114 19.19 -17.83 -21.73
CA GLU A 114 18.35 -18.34 -22.82
C GLU A 114 19.18 -18.83 -24.01
N LEU A 115 20.22 -18.09 -24.39
CA LEU A 115 21.17 -18.49 -25.43
C LEU A 115 21.92 -19.79 -25.08
N VAL A 116 22.05 -20.14 -23.80
CA VAL A 116 22.67 -21.39 -23.30
C VAL A 116 21.62 -22.45 -22.95
N GLY A 117 20.33 -22.24 -23.30
CA GLY A 117 19.24 -23.17 -23.06
C GLY A 117 18.78 -23.28 -21.60
N ARG A 118 19.19 -22.37 -20.73
CA ARG A 118 18.69 -22.25 -19.37
C ARG A 118 17.54 -21.26 -19.34
N ARG A 119 16.31 -21.75 -19.38
CA ARG A 119 15.14 -20.93 -19.04
C ARG A 119 15.15 -20.65 -17.55
N VAL A 120 15.17 -19.40 -17.16
CA VAL A 120 14.73 -18.99 -15.80
C VAL A 120 13.27 -19.35 -15.74
N ASP A 121 12.86 -20.18 -14.79
CA ASP A 121 11.48 -20.67 -14.71
C ASP A 121 10.56 -19.55 -14.15
N GLU A 122 10.22 -18.62 -15.03
CA GLU A 122 9.30 -17.49 -14.77
C GLU A 122 7.88 -18.01 -14.48
N SER A 123 7.54 -19.16 -15.05
CA SER A 123 6.32 -19.92 -14.78
C SER A 123 6.23 -20.35 -13.30
N ALA A 124 7.36 -20.66 -12.64
CA ALA A 124 7.37 -21.02 -11.23
C ALA A 124 6.99 -19.83 -10.33
N ALA A 125 7.52 -18.63 -10.60
CA ALA A 125 7.19 -17.44 -9.78
C ALA A 125 5.71 -17.03 -9.90
N ALA A 126 5.15 -17.13 -11.11
CA ALA A 126 3.72 -16.94 -11.36
C ALA A 126 2.89 -18.02 -10.66
N GLY A 127 3.33 -19.28 -10.70
CA GLY A 127 2.70 -20.42 -10.02
C GLY A 127 2.67 -20.24 -8.52
N ASP A 128 3.82 -19.88 -7.90
CA ASP A 128 3.94 -19.62 -6.46
C ASP A 128 2.98 -18.49 -6.03
N ALA A 129 2.90 -17.40 -6.81
CA ALA A 129 2.01 -16.28 -6.51
C ALA A 129 0.52 -16.66 -6.61
N LEU A 130 0.15 -17.49 -7.60
CA LEU A 130 -1.21 -18.03 -7.74
C LEU A 130 -1.57 -18.91 -6.54
N GLU A 131 -0.66 -19.76 -6.09
CA GLU A 131 -0.87 -20.69 -4.98
C GLU A 131 -1.03 -19.95 -3.66
N VAL A 132 -0.09 -19.07 -3.32
CA VAL A 132 -0.10 -18.31 -2.05
C VAL A 132 -1.37 -17.47 -1.91
N LEU A 133 -1.82 -16.86 -3.02
CA LEU A 133 -3.04 -16.07 -3.04
C LEU A 133 -4.31 -16.86 -3.31
N GLY A 134 -4.21 -18.18 -3.57
CA GLY A 134 -5.36 -19.03 -3.85
C GLY A 134 -6.12 -18.61 -5.10
N LEU A 135 -5.42 -18.21 -6.16
CA LEU A 135 -5.99 -17.74 -7.44
C LEU A 135 -6.05 -18.84 -8.50
N GLY A 136 -5.72 -20.08 -8.15
CA GLY A 136 -5.66 -21.19 -9.12
C GLY A 136 -6.93 -21.40 -9.93
N SER A 137 -8.11 -21.20 -9.31
CA SER A 137 -9.41 -21.38 -9.99
C SER A 137 -9.71 -20.32 -11.07
N ILE A 138 -9.02 -19.18 -11.05
CA ILE A 138 -9.19 -18.07 -12.01
C ILE A 138 -7.92 -17.83 -12.83
N ALA A 139 -6.96 -18.74 -12.78
CA ALA A 139 -5.66 -18.57 -13.43
C ALA A 139 -5.76 -18.36 -14.95
N ASP A 140 -6.75 -18.99 -15.58
CA ASP A 140 -6.96 -18.95 -17.03
C ASP A 140 -8.08 -17.96 -17.43
N ALA A 141 -8.68 -17.24 -16.46
CA ALA A 141 -9.66 -16.18 -16.71
C ALA A 141 -8.97 -14.89 -17.21
N VAL A 142 -9.67 -14.09 -18.00
CA VAL A 142 -9.25 -12.75 -18.42
C VAL A 142 -9.79 -11.69 -17.45
N PRO A 143 -9.18 -10.48 -17.36
CA PRO A 143 -9.59 -9.45 -16.41
C PRO A 143 -11.06 -9.08 -16.46
N GLU A 144 -11.71 -9.12 -17.63
CA GLU A 144 -13.13 -8.78 -17.77
C GLU A 144 -14.05 -9.73 -16.99
N GLU A 145 -13.64 -10.98 -16.79
CA GLU A 145 -14.40 -12.01 -16.06
C GLU A 145 -14.23 -11.92 -14.54
N LEU A 146 -13.33 -11.05 -14.05
CA LEU A 146 -12.98 -10.95 -12.63
C LEU A 146 -13.84 -9.93 -11.91
N THR A 147 -14.21 -10.25 -10.65
CA THR A 147 -14.75 -9.26 -9.71
C THR A 147 -13.68 -8.21 -9.36
N GLN A 148 -14.11 -7.08 -8.79
CA GLN A 148 -13.18 -6.04 -8.34
C GLN A 148 -12.17 -6.57 -7.32
N GLY A 149 -12.62 -7.37 -6.35
CA GLY A 149 -11.76 -8.01 -5.35
C GLY A 149 -10.74 -8.95 -6.00
N GLN A 150 -11.16 -9.76 -6.98
CA GLN A 150 -10.26 -10.64 -7.72
C GLN A 150 -9.21 -9.86 -8.53
N ARG A 151 -9.60 -8.78 -9.22
CA ARG A 151 -8.64 -7.89 -9.93
C ARG A 151 -7.57 -7.34 -8.99
N LYS A 152 -7.96 -6.89 -7.80
CA LYS A 152 -7.01 -6.40 -6.78
C LYS A 152 -6.05 -7.48 -6.31
N LEU A 153 -6.56 -8.69 -6.04
CA LEU A 153 -5.71 -9.84 -5.70
C LEU A 153 -4.73 -10.18 -6.83
N VAL A 154 -5.15 -10.10 -8.09
CA VAL A 154 -4.24 -10.29 -9.24
C VAL A 154 -3.18 -9.21 -9.29
N GLY A 155 -3.52 -7.95 -8.99
CA GLY A 155 -2.54 -6.86 -8.86
C GLY A 155 -1.48 -7.12 -7.78
N VAL A 156 -1.90 -7.62 -6.61
CA VAL A 156 -0.99 -8.06 -5.53
C VAL A 156 -0.16 -9.26 -6.01
N ALA A 157 -0.76 -10.25 -6.67
CA ALA A 157 -0.07 -11.42 -7.21
C ALA A 157 1.03 -11.04 -8.21
N ARG A 158 0.78 -10.06 -9.10
CA ARG A 158 1.78 -9.53 -10.02
C ARG A 158 3.00 -8.96 -9.29
N ALA A 159 2.75 -8.20 -8.21
CA ALA A 159 3.84 -7.64 -7.41
C ALA A 159 4.64 -8.73 -6.68
N ILE A 160 3.99 -9.80 -6.21
CA ILE A 160 4.64 -10.96 -5.56
C ILE A 160 5.44 -11.79 -6.58
N ALA A 161 4.92 -11.99 -7.79
CA ALA A 161 5.61 -12.71 -8.86
C ALA A 161 6.97 -12.09 -9.20
N MET A 162 7.16 -10.80 -8.94
CA MET A 162 8.46 -10.12 -9.04
C MET A 162 9.46 -10.57 -7.97
N ARG A 163 9.06 -11.39 -6.98
CA ARG A 163 9.88 -11.81 -5.82
C ARG A 163 10.56 -10.61 -5.14
N PRO A 164 9.79 -9.66 -4.61
CA PRO A 164 10.34 -8.45 -4.04
C PRO A 164 11.06 -8.69 -2.71
N ARG A 165 12.06 -7.83 -2.40
CA ARG A 165 12.63 -7.72 -1.05
C ARG A 165 11.71 -6.94 -0.12
N LEU A 166 11.02 -5.93 -0.66
CA LEU A 166 9.98 -5.17 0.03
C LEU A 166 8.79 -4.98 -0.90
N LEU A 167 7.63 -5.42 -0.45
CA LEU A 167 6.34 -5.22 -1.11
C LEU A 167 5.60 -4.04 -0.47
N CYS A 168 5.39 -2.94 -1.19
CA CYS A 168 4.56 -1.83 -0.77
C CYS A 168 3.15 -2.00 -1.34
N LEU A 169 2.15 -2.11 -0.47
CA LEU A 169 0.74 -2.22 -0.84
C LEU A 169 0.04 -0.89 -0.52
N ASP A 170 -0.49 -0.22 -1.52
CA ASP A 170 -1.13 1.10 -1.39
C ASP A 170 -2.66 0.95 -1.53
N GLU A 171 -3.35 1.01 -0.39
CA GLU A 171 -4.81 0.86 -0.23
C GLU A 171 -5.41 -0.36 -0.98
N PRO A 172 -4.89 -1.57 -0.76
CA PRO A 172 -5.37 -2.74 -1.50
C PRO A 172 -6.83 -3.10 -1.17
N ALA A 173 -7.34 -2.70 0.00
CA ALA A 173 -8.72 -2.96 0.41
C ALA A 173 -9.72 -1.88 -0.04
N ALA A 174 -9.27 -0.77 -0.64
CA ALA A 174 -10.17 0.33 -1.01
C ALA A 174 -11.30 -0.14 -1.96
N GLY A 175 -12.57 0.13 -1.59
CA GLY A 175 -13.76 -0.24 -2.38
C GLY A 175 -14.14 -1.72 -2.30
N LEU A 176 -13.55 -2.50 -1.41
CA LEU A 176 -13.98 -3.85 -1.07
C LEU A 176 -15.04 -3.79 0.05
N ASP A 177 -15.95 -4.77 0.06
CA ASP A 177 -16.82 -4.98 1.22
C ASP A 177 -16.04 -5.59 2.40
N THR A 178 -16.71 -5.70 3.57
CA THR A 178 -16.07 -6.21 4.78
C THR A 178 -15.55 -7.64 4.61
N ASN A 179 -16.31 -8.53 3.96
CA ASN A 179 -15.90 -9.93 3.77
C ASN A 179 -14.74 -10.04 2.77
N GLU A 180 -14.76 -9.24 1.71
CA GLU A 180 -13.68 -9.16 0.73
C GLU A 180 -12.39 -8.61 1.37
N SER A 181 -12.51 -7.57 2.22
CA SER A 181 -11.40 -6.98 2.97
C SER A 181 -10.77 -7.98 3.94
N GLU A 182 -11.59 -8.71 4.72
CA GLU A 182 -11.11 -9.75 5.62
C GLU A 182 -10.40 -10.89 4.85
N ASN A 183 -10.98 -11.33 3.71
CA ASN A 183 -10.37 -12.35 2.86
C ASN A 183 -9.03 -11.89 2.29
N LEU A 184 -8.95 -10.65 1.80
CA LEU A 184 -7.70 -10.03 1.38
C LEU A 184 -6.69 -10.03 2.54
N GLY A 185 -7.09 -9.60 3.73
CA GLY A 185 -6.23 -9.55 4.91
C GLY A 185 -5.62 -10.90 5.26
N GLN A 186 -6.42 -11.97 5.25
CA GLN A 186 -5.93 -13.33 5.49
C GLN A 186 -4.89 -13.76 4.44
N ARG A 187 -5.08 -13.37 3.18
CA ARG A 187 -4.13 -13.68 2.11
C ARG A 187 -2.83 -12.86 2.27
N LEU A 188 -2.93 -11.57 2.62
CA LEU A 188 -1.77 -10.72 2.91
C LEU A 188 -0.97 -11.27 4.10
N ARG A 189 -1.64 -11.76 5.15
CA ARG A 189 -0.97 -12.40 6.29
C ARG A 189 -0.20 -13.64 5.85
N ARG A 190 -0.80 -14.52 5.04
CA ARG A 190 -0.12 -15.70 4.49
C ARG A 190 1.15 -15.35 3.71
N ILE A 191 1.12 -14.26 2.93
CA ILE A 191 2.28 -13.78 2.17
C ILE A 191 3.42 -13.39 3.13
N ALA A 192 3.10 -12.67 4.20
CA ALA A 192 4.08 -12.28 5.20
C ALA A 192 4.60 -13.50 5.97
N ASP A 193 3.73 -14.44 6.36
CA ASP A 193 4.12 -15.69 7.01
C ASP A 193 5.01 -16.58 6.11
N ALA A 194 4.87 -16.46 4.80
CA ALA A 194 5.76 -17.09 3.81
C ALA A 194 7.10 -16.35 3.64
N GLY A 195 7.34 -15.26 4.41
CA GLY A 195 8.60 -14.53 4.46
C GLY A 195 8.66 -13.28 3.57
N THR A 196 7.57 -12.86 2.92
CA THR A 196 7.56 -11.62 2.14
C THR A 196 7.46 -10.41 3.07
N THR A 197 8.50 -9.58 3.09
CA THR A 197 8.50 -8.31 3.84
C THR A 197 7.54 -7.32 3.20
N THR A 198 6.60 -6.79 3.97
CA THR A 198 5.50 -5.98 3.43
C THR A 198 5.30 -4.68 4.20
N LEU A 199 5.14 -3.57 3.48
CA LEU A 199 4.65 -2.28 3.97
C LEU A 199 3.24 -2.06 3.43
N LEU A 200 2.24 -2.10 4.30
CA LEU A 200 0.83 -1.93 3.96
C LEU A 200 0.37 -0.50 4.31
N ILE A 201 -0.12 0.21 3.33
CA ILE A 201 -0.82 1.48 3.52
C ILE A 201 -2.31 1.20 3.35
N ASP A 202 -3.09 1.41 4.38
CA ASP A 202 -4.54 1.33 4.29
C ASP A 202 -5.19 2.28 5.30
N HIS A 203 -6.45 2.64 5.07
CA HIS A 203 -7.27 3.43 5.98
C HIS A 203 -8.25 2.56 6.78
N ASP A 204 -8.38 1.29 6.43
CA ASP A 204 -9.16 0.31 7.19
C ASP A 204 -8.38 -0.15 8.44
N MET A 205 -8.71 0.50 9.57
CA MET A 205 -8.10 0.19 10.87
C MET A 205 -8.35 -1.26 11.30
N GLY A 206 -9.53 -1.81 10.98
CA GLY A 206 -9.88 -3.18 11.33
C GLY A 206 -8.94 -4.17 10.64
N LEU A 207 -8.76 -4.01 9.34
CA LEU A 207 -7.85 -4.80 8.55
C LEU A 207 -6.41 -4.70 9.10
N VAL A 208 -5.87 -3.48 9.18
CA VAL A 208 -4.46 -3.26 9.58
C VAL A 208 -4.19 -3.80 10.99
N MET A 209 -5.08 -3.53 11.95
CA MET A 209 -4.93 -4.03 13.32
C MET A 209 -4.98 -5.55 13.43
N SER A 210 -5.66 -6.23 12.49
CA SER A 210 -5.81 -7.68 12.52
C SER A 210 -4.65 -8.46 11.91
N ILE A 211 -3.89 -7.84 10.98
CA ILE A 211 -2.89 -8.57 10.21
C ILE A 211 -1.45 -8.07 10.38
N CYS A 212 -1.22 -6.82 10.82
CA CYS A 212 0.11 -6.24 10.92
C CYS A 212 0.85 -6.67 12.19
N ASP A 213 2.17 -6.89 12.07
CA ASP A 213 3.05 -7.15 13.23
C ASP A 213 3.40 -5.85 13.96
N ARG A 214 3.49 -4.76 13.22
CA ARG A 214 3.82 -3.41 13.70
C ARG A 214 3.03 -2.37 12.91
N ILE A 215 2.68 -1.28 13.57
CA ILE A 215 1.95 -0.16 12.95
C ILE A 215 2.72 1.12 13.21
N VAL A 216 2.82 1.97 12.18
CA VAL A 216 3.30 3.35 12.26
C VAL A 216 2.13 4.25 11.90
N VAL A 217 1.84 5.24 12.74
CA VAL A 217 0.73 6.18 12.56
C VAL A 217 1.28 7.55 12.20
N LEU A 218 0.88 8.05 11.03
CA LEU A 218 1.18 9.41 10.58
C LEU A 218 -0.01 10.35 10.82
N GLU A 219 0.30 11.57 11.24
CA GLU A 219 -0.64 12.69 11.30
C GLU A 219 0.11 13.97 10.90
N PHE A 220 -0.44 14.72 9.95
CA PHE A 220 0.18 15.95 9.40
C PHE A 220 1.66 15.82 9.02
N GLY A 221 2.04 14.68 8.48
CA GLY A 221 3.41 14.41 8.03
C GLY A 221 4.36 13.89 9.11
N GLU A 222 3.93 13.78 10.36
CA GLU A 222 4.75 13.32 11.48
C GLU A 222 4.31 11.96 12.03
N VAL A 223 5.23 11.20 12.63
CA VAL A 223 4.90 9.97 13.35
C VAL A 223 4.33 10.31 14.73
N ILE A 224 3.07 9.95 14.96
CA ILE A 224 2.42 10.15 16.27
C ILE A 224 2.45 8.91 17.17
N ALA A 225 2.60 7.73 16.58
CA ALA A 225 2.75 6.47 17.30
C ALA A 225 3.42 5.43 16.41
N ALA A 226 4.18 4.50 17.02
CA ALA A 226 4.70 3.32 16.35
C ALA A 226 4.83 2.19 17.36
N GLY A 227 4.38 0.97 17.00
CA GLY A 227 4.42 -0.19 17.90
C GLY A 227 3.52 -1.33 17.45
N PRO A 228 3.37 -2.37 18.28
CA PRO A 228 2.41 -3.44 18.05
C PRO A 228 0.96 -2.90 17.99
N PRO A 229 0.05 -3.59 17.29
CA PRO A 229 -1.34 -3.14 17.12
C PRO A 229 -2.04 -2.79 18.45
N ASP A 230 -1.85 -3.59 19.49
CA ASP A 230 -2.48 -3.37 20.81
C ASP A 230 -2.01 -2.10 21.52
N GLU A 231 -0.75 -1.70 21.35
CA GLU A 231 -0.22 -0.46 21.90
C GLU A 231 -0.74 0.75 21.12
N VAL A 232 -0.71 0.67 19.78
CA VAL A 232 -1.19 1.74 18.90
C VAL A 232 -2.67 2.01 19.13
N ARG A 233 -3.50 0.96 19.28
CA ARG A 233 -4.94 1.08 19.51
C ARG A 233 -5.29 1.82 20.81
N ARG A 234 -4.43 1.70 21.85
CA ARG A 234 -4.62 2.35 23.15
C ARG A 234 -4.01 3.74 23.26
N ASN A 235 -3.27 4.16 22.23
CA ASN A 235 -2.60 5.45 22.26
C ASN A 235 -3.61 6.61 22.15
N PRO A 236 -3.69 7.53 23.14
CA PRO A 236 -4.67 8.62 23.14
C PRO A 236 -4.53 9.56 21.92
N ARG A 237 -3.31 9.79 21.42
CA ARG A 237 -3.07 10.61 20.23
C ARG A 237 -3.67 9.96 18.98
N VAL A 238 -3.52 8.65 18.84
CA VAL A 238 -4.10 7.88 17.73
C VAL A 238 -5.63 7.93 17.79
N VAL A 239 -6.20 7.68 18.99
CA VAL A 239 -7.65 7.78 19.19
C VAL A 239 -8.17 9.16 18.81
N ALA A 240 -7.52 10.23 19.26
CA ALA A 240 -7.91 11.61 18.94
C ALA A 240 -7.81 11.93 17.44
N ALA A 241 -6.76 11.46 16.75
CA ALA A 241 -6.54 11.68 15.32
C ALA A 241 -7.66 11.07 14.43
N TYR A 242 -8.28 9.98 14.90
CA TYR A 242 -9.38 9.30 14.19
C TYR A 242 -10.77 9.75 14.65
N LEU A 243 -10.99 10.04 15.94
CA LEU A 243 -12.29 10.51 16.45
C LEU A 243 -12.55 11.99 16.18
N GLY A 244 -11.51 12.84 16.15
CA GLY A 244 -11.64 14.28 15.90
C GLY A 244 -12.21 14.66 14.53
N LYS A 245 -12.36 13.71 13.59
CA LYS A 245 -12.98 13.92 12.27
C LYS A 245 -14.44 13.52 12.19
N SER A 246 -14.97 12.76 13.17
CA SER A 246 -16.39 12.37 13.19
C SER A 246 -17.30 13.57 13.49
N ASP A 247 -16.84 14.55 14.27
CA ASP A 247 -17.65 15.71 14.68
C ASP A 247 -17.62 16.87 13.66
N ALA A 248 -16.55 17.01 12.87
CA ALA A 248 -16.45 18.09 11.89
C ALA A 248 -17.35 17.92 10.66
N GLY A 249 -17.91 16.72 10.42
CA GLY A 249 -18.82 16.42 9.30
C GLY A 249 -20.30 16.68 9.58
N VAL A 250 -20.70 16.86 10.85
CA VAL A 250 -22.11 16.99 11.25
C VAL A 250 -22.55 18.44 11.37
N GLU A 251 -21.64 19.40 11.58
CA GLU A 251 -22.01 20.82 11.74
C GLU A 251 -22.18 21.61 10.43
N ALA A 252 -21.71 21.10 9.29
CA ALA A 252 -21.86 21.81 8.00
C ALA A 252 -23.24 21.69 7.35
N GLY A 253 -24.22 21.00 7.98
CA GLY A 253 -25.55 20.73 7.43
C GLY A 253 -26.72 21.52 8.06
N ARG A 254 -26.48 22.39 9.05
CA ARG A 254 -27.55 23.21 9.62
C ARG A 254 -27.52 24.64 9.08
N SER A 255 -28.18 24.85 7.95
CA SER A 255 -28.64 26.20 7.53
C SER A 255 -29.76 26.65 8.48
N PRO A 256 -29.73 27.88 9.00
CA PRO A 256 -30.83 28.39 9.78
C PRO A 256 -32.05 28.61 8.86
N SER A 257 -33.09 27.84 9.15
CA SER A 257 -34.42 28.06 8.55
C SER A 257 -34.89 29.47 8.88
N GLY A 258 -35.02 30.32 7.81
CA GLY A 258 -35.50 31.68 7.91
C GLY A 258 -36.91 31.76 8.49
N GLU A 259 -37.05 32.59 9.50
CA GLU A 259 -38.32 33.10 10.02
C GLU A 259 -39.07 33.81 8.91
N ARG A 260 -40.27 33.31 8.56
CA ARG A 260 -41.26 34.03 7.79
C ARG A 260 -42.09 34.89 8.77
N GLY A 261 -41.87 36.19 8.74
CA GLY A 261 -42.74 37.16 9.39
C GLY A 261 -44.14 37.21 8.76
N PRO A 262 -45.17 37.63 9.49
CA PRO A 262 -46.55 37.56 9.05
C PRO A 262 -46.88 38.67 8.04
N VAL A 263 -47.57 38.29 6.94
CA VAL A 263 -48.12 39.21 5.94
C VAL A 263 -49.34 39.92 6.53
N GLY A 264 -49.24 41.24 6.72
CA GLY A 264 -50.33 42.11 7.10
C GLY A 264 -51.36 42.22 5.96
N ARG A 265 -52.60 41.99 6.29
CA ARG A 265 -53.78 42.38 5.47
C ARG A 265 -53.93 43.88 5.50
N GLY A 266 -53.94 44.51 4.33
CA GLY A 266 -54.38 45.88 4.10
C GLY A 266 -55.52 45.88 3.09
N THR A 267 -56.70 46.26 3.56
CA THR A 267 -57.94 46.64 2.81
C THR A 267 -57.78 47.95 2.06
N THR A 268 -58.07 47.99 0.83
CA THR A 268 -59.13 48.77 0.11
C THR A 268 -59.00 48.54 -1.38
#